data_63cacc2b1e9a6b304269ea43bf927750
#
_entry.id   63cacc2b1e9a6b304269ea43bf927750
#
_cell.length_a   1.000
_cell.length_b   1.000
_cell.length_c   1.000
_cell.angle_alpha   90.00
_cell.angle_beta   90.00
_cell.angle_gamma   90.00
#
_symmetry.space_group_name_H-M   'P 1'
#
loop_
_entity.id
_entity.type
_entity.pdbx_description
1 polymer ?
#
loop_
_entity_poly.entity_id
_entity_poly.type
_entity_poly.pdbx_seq_one_letter_code
_entity_poly.pdbx_strand_id
1 'polypeptide(L)'
;MVKTKNRLIKDSFSLSRGDLAANKKKNEPKSLGEQVPVVWHEAKDFNVYDEDGNKWIDMTSGIFVANAGHSNEKIKQAIKDQLDNNLLFAYQYETRVRDNFVKKLLDVTPTHLDKVALLNTGSEATDACYRIIKGWAKKNNKKYIVCFNGSYHGRVLGSALMCGSREESEWSNMVDNDVVFLDFPYEDSDKFDPSLLPPKEEIAAFFLETYQGWGACMY
;
A
#
# COMPACT_ATOMS: atom_id res chain seq x y z
N MET A 1 -5.30 10.22 -33.95
CA MET A 1 -6.27 9.79 -32.88
C MET A 1 -6.20 8.28 -32.68
N VAL A 2 -6.02 7.83 -31.42
CA VAL A 2 -6.16 6.41 -31.08
C VAL A 2 -7.51 6.23 -30.42
N LYS A 3 -8.37 5.40 -31.00
CA LYS A 3 -9.72 5.15 -30.47
C LYS A 3 -10.03 3.66 -30.44
N THR A 4 -10.39 3.17 -29.26
CA THR A 4 -10.92 1.82 -29.03
C THR A 4 -12.16 1.93 -28.13
N LYS A 5 -12.83 0.81 -27.84
CA LYS A 5 -13.95 0.80 -26.88
C LYS A 5 -13.56 1.41 -25.52
N ASN A 6 -12.35 1.15 -25.06
CA ASN A 6 -11.89 1.52 -23.72
C ASN A 6 -10.78 2.59 -23.69
N ARG A 7 -10.34 3.09 -24.85
CA ARG A 7 -9.29 4.12 -24.94
C ARG A 7 -9.61 5.14 -26.01
N LEU A 8 -9.44 6.39 -25.71
CA LEU A 8 -9.54 7.51 -26.64
C LEU A 8 -8.41 8.51 -26.35
N ILE A 9 -7.46 8.65 -27.28
CA ILE A 9 -6.39 9.64 -27.19
C ILE A 9 -6.49 10.54 -28.40
N LYS A 10 -6.69 11.83 -28.20
CA LYS A 10 -6.80 12.86 -29.24
C LYS A 10 -5.43 13.15 -29.86
N ASP A 11 -5.41 13.55 -31.12
CA ASP A 11 -4.16 13.93 -31.83
C ASP A 11 -3.52 15.19 -31.20
N SER A 12 -4.33 16.04 -30.59
CA SER A 12 -3.87 17.23 -29.85
C SER A 12 -3.26 16.92 -28.48
N PHE A 13 -3.26 15.64 -28.05
CA PHE A 13 -2.69 15.27 -26.75
C PHE A 13 -1.19 15.56 -26.73
N SER A 14 -0.77 16.25 -25.67
CA SER A 14 0.64 16.50 -25.36
C SER A 14 0.92 16.09 -23.93
N LEU A 15 2.06 15.41 -23.70
CA LEU A 15 2.54 15.09 -22.36
C LEU A 15 3.08 16.33 -21.61
N SER A 16 3.22 17.48 -22.27
CA SER A 16 3.66 18.71 -21.60
C SER A 16 2.49 19.38 -20.89
N ARG A 17 2.51 19.35 -19.58
CA ARG A 17 1.55 20.05 -18.69
C ARG A 17 2.25 21.16 -17.96
N GLY A 18 2.63 22.22 -18.71
CA GLY A 18 3.51 23.30 -18.25
C GLY A 18 3.24 23.80 -16.83
N ASP A 19 2.01 24.23 -16.55
CA ASP A 19 1.68 24.90 -15.29
C ASP A 19 1.62 23.93 -14.11
N LEU A 20 0.98 22.76 -14.26
CA LEU A 20 0.88 21.78 -13.20
C LEU A 20 2.22 21.13 -12.89
N ALA A 21 3.03 20.81 -13.91
CA ALA A 21 4.38 20.30 -13.71
C ALA A 21 5.29 21.32 -13.01
N ALA A 22 5.16 22.61 -13.37
CA ALA A 22 5.90 23.68 -12.73
C ALA A 22 5.47 23.89 -11.27
N ASN A 23 4.17 23.87 -10.97
CA ASN A 23 3.63 24.01 -9.63
C ASN A 23 4.03 22.81 -8.75
N LYS A 24 3.99 21.60 -9.28
CA LYS A 24 4.44 20.39 -8.59
C LYS A 24 5.92 20.49 -8.20
N LYS A 25 6.80 20.80 -9.15
CA LYS A 25 8.24 20.96 -8.88
C LYS A 25 8.55 22.01 -7.81
N LYS A 26 7.70 23.04 -7.70
CA LYS A 26 7.88 24.13 -6.74
C LYS A 26 7.35 23.80 -5.35
N ASN A 27 6.23 23.10 -5.25
CA ASN A 27 5.43 23.00 -4.03
C ASN A 27 5.39 21.61 -3.41
N GLU A 28 5.80 20.58 -4.14
CA GLU A 28 5.81 19.20 -3.66
C GLU A 28 7.24 18.69 -3.47
N PRO A 29 7.49 17.85 -2.46
CA PRO A 29 8.81 17.28 -2.23
C PRO A 29 9.19 16.29 -3.34
N LYS A 30 10.47 16.20 -3.66
CA LYS A 30 11.01 15.29 -4.68
C LYS A 30 10.73 13.80 -4.39
N SER A 31 10.50 13.45 -3.15
CA SER A 31 10.18 12.08 -2.70
C SER A 31 8.93 11.48 -3.33
N LEU A 32 8.05 12.29 -3.92
CA LEU A 32 6.87 11.80 -4.64
C LEU A 32 7.18 11.27 -6.06
N GLY A 33 8.43 11.38 -6.49
CA GLY A 33 8.89 10.92 -7.79
C GLY A 33 8.31 11.68 -8.99
N GLU A 34 8.75 11.32 -10.18
CA GLU A 34 8.17 11.82 -11.42
C GLU A 34 6.91 11.03 -11.76
N GLN A 35 5.78 11.69 -11.80
CA GLN A 35 4.52 11.09 -12.22
C GLN A 35 4.31 11.33 -13.72
N VAL A 36 3.60 10.40 -14.37
CA VAL A 36 3.15 10.59 -15.74
C VAL A 36 2.33 11.89 -15.82
N PRO A 37 2.67 12.82 -16.72
CA PRO A 37 2.02 14.13 -16.78
C PRO A 37 0.62 14.07 -17.43
N VAL A 38 -0.25 13.26 -16.87
CA VAL A 38 -1.66 13.15 -17.21
C VAL A 38 -2.48 13.61 -16.04
N VAL A 39 -3.29 14.63 -16.21
CA VAL A 39 -4.13 15.18 -15.14
C VAL A 39 -5.46 14.47 -15.13
N TRP A 40 -5.66 13.63 -14.17
CA TRP A 40 -6.92 12.90 -13.97
C TRP A 40 -8.03 13.87 -13.56
N HIS A 41 -9.15 13.79 -14.25
CA HIS A 41 -10.33 14.60 -13.97
C HIS A 41 -11.46 13.75 -13.37
N GLU A 42 -11.78 12.62 -14.02
CA GLU A 42 -12.78 11.67 -13.52
C GLU A 42 -12.36 10.23 -13.82
N ALA A 43 -12.98 9.28 -13.13
CA ALA A 43 -12.71 7.87 -13.37
C ALA A 43 -13.95 7.00 -13.14
N LYS A 44 -14.07 5.90 -13.89
CA LYS A 44 -15.14 4.92 -13.75
C LYS A 44 -14.63 3.52 -14.12
N ASP A 45 -14.95 2.56 -13.30
CA ASP A 45 -14.51 1.16 -13.43
C ASP A 45 -12.96 1.09 -13.54
N PHE A 46 -12.43 0.71 -14.70
CA PHE A 46 -10.98 0.71 -14.98
C PHE A 46 -10.55 1.84 -15.93
N ASN A 47 -11.41 2.79 -16.20
CA ASN A 47 -11.10 3.92 -17.06
C ASN A 47 -10.92 5.21 -16.27
N VAL A 48 -9.94 5.99 -16.71
CA VAL A 48 -9.67 7.34 -16.26
C VAL A 48 -9.83 8.31 -17.42
N TYR A 49 -10.39 9.47 -17.16
CA TYR A 49 -10.53 10.56 -18.11
C TYR A 49 -9.69 11.74 -17.65
N ASP A 50 -8.93 12.31 -18.55
CA ASP A 50 -8.16 13.52 -18.26
C ASP A 50 -8.96 14.79 -18.54
N GLU A 51 -8.41 15.94 -18.16
CA GLU A 51 -9.05 17.26 -18.36
C GLU A 51 -9.31 17.59 -19.83
N ASP A 52 -8.55 17.00 -20.75
CA ASP A 52 -8.76 17.20 -22.21
C ASP A 52 -9.81 16.24 -22.77
N GLY A 53 -10.38 15.37 -21.94
CA GLY A 53 -11.36 14.37 -22.33
C GLY A 53 -10.75 13.19 -23.10
N ASN A 54 -9.46 12.91 -22.93
CA ASN A 54 -8.92 11.62 -23.34
C ASN A 54 -9.34 10.56 -22.35
N LYS A 55 -9.54 9.34 -22.85
CA LYS A 55 -9.90 8.17 -22.08
C LYS A 55 -8.75 7.19 -22.02
N TRP A 56 -8.31 6.89 -20.83
CA TRP A 56 -7.19 6.01 -20.50
C TRP A 56 -7.67 4.71 -19.87
N ILE A 57 -6.88 3.67 -19.98
CA ILE A 57 -7.05 2.44 -19.19
C ILE A 57 -6.10 2.55 -18.01
N ASP A 58 -6.64 2.48 -16.79
CA ASP A 58 -5.85 2.38 -15.58
C ASP A 58 -5.45 0.91 -15.35
N MET A 59 -4.20 0.59 -15.68
CA MET A 59 -3.64 -0.75 -15.48
C MET A 59 -3.09 -0.96 -14.07
N THR A 60 -3.12 0.08 -13.23
CA THR A 60 -2.54 0.07 -11.89
C THR A 60 -3.58 0.05 -10.77
N SER A 61 -4.86 0.22 -11.10
CA SER A 61 -5.95 0.41 -10.11
C SER A 61 -5.62 1.53 -9.12
N GLY A 62 -5.06 2.67 -9.61
CA GLY A 62 -4.60 3.75 -8.74
C GLY A 62 -3.48 3.33 -7.77
N ILE A 63 -2.61 2.41 -8.20
CA ILE A 63 -1.58 1.73 -7.40
C ILE A 63 -2.23 0.90 -6.29
N PHE A 64 -3.00 -0.12 -6.73
CA PHE A 64 -3.64 -1.17 -5.93
C PHE A 64 -4.72 -0.72 -4.93
N VAL A 65 -5.26 0.49 -5.08
CA VAL A 65 -6.30 1.00 -4.14
C VAL A 65 -7.71 1.01 -4.72
N ALA A 66 -7.87 0.97 -6.04
CA ALA A 66 -9.17 0.98 -6.71
C ALA A 66 -9.63 -0.42 -7.18
N ASN A 67 -9.38 -1.47 -6.37
CA ASN A 67 -9.63 -2.86 -6.73
C ASN A 67 -11.12 -3.20 -6.98
N ALA A 68 -12.04 -2.41 -6.39
CA ALA A 68 -13.47 -2.53 -6.64
C ALA A 68 -13.94 -1.76 -7.89
N GLY A 69 -13.01 -1.15 -8.64
CA GLY A 69 -13.26 -0.23 -9.73
C GLY A 69 -13.46 1.21 -9.26
N HIS A 70 -13.00 2.14 -10.10
CA HIS A 70 -13.22 3.57 -9.85
C HIS A 70 -14.71 3.89 -9.81
N SER A 71 -15.11 4.78 -8.90
CA SER A 71 -16.49 5.25 -8.75
C SER A 71 -17.52 4.13 -8.60
N ASN A 72 -17.17 3.04 -7.92
CA ASN A 72 -18.10 1.94 -7.63
C ASN A 72 -19.36 2.47 -6.96
N GLU A 73 -20.52 2.22 -7.55
CA GLU A 73 -21.79 2.83 -7.11
C GLU A 73 -22.20 2.39 -5.70
N LYS A 74 -21.88 1.15 -5.29
CA LYS A 74 -22.19 0.68 -3.92
C LYS A 74 -21.35 1.41 -2.88
N ILE A 75 -20.05 1.64 -3.18
CA ILE A 75 -19.16 2.38 -2.29
C ILE A 75 -19.59 3.84 -2.22
N LYS A 76 -19.90 4.48 -3.37
CA LYS A 76 -20.41 5.86 -3.41
C LYS A 76 -21.68 6.01 -2.60
N GLN A 77 -22.61 5.07 -2.73
CA GLN A 77 -23.86 5.13 -1.99
C GLN A 77 -23.62 5.00 -0.49
N ALA A 78 -22.79 4.05 -0.06
CA ALA A 78 -22.46 3.89 1.36
C ALA A 78 -21.82 5.15 1.97
N ILE A 79 -20.98 5.86 1.20
CA ILE A 79 -20.39 7.13 1.64
C ILE A 79 -21.47 8.21 1.77
N LYS A 80 -22.38 8.32 0.78
CA LYS A 80 -23.50 9.27 0.83
C LYS A 80 -24.41 9.02 2.03
N ASP A 81 -24.79 7.76 2.24
CA ASP A 81 -25.65 7.38 3.37
C ASP A 81 -24.99 7.76 4.71
N GLN A 82 -23.67 7.60 4.83
CA GLN A 82 -22.96 8.00 6.04
C GLN A 82 -22.88 9.53 6.21
N LEU A 83 -22.73 10.27 5.10
CA LEU A 83 -22.79 11.74 5.13
C LEU A 83 -24.16 12.22 5.58
N ASP A 84 -25.23 11.65 5.03
CA ASP A 84 -26.63 11.98 5.37
C ASP A 84 -26.98 11.62 6.83
N ASN A 85 -26.30 10.62 7.39
CA ASN A 85 -26.43 10.25 8.81
C ASN A 85 -25.78 11.27 9.78
N ASN A 86 -25.06 12.24 9.29
CA ASN A 86 -24.41 13.33 10.05
C ASN A 86 -23.43 12.90 11.16
N LEU A 87 -22.93 11.66 11.12
CA LEU A 87 -21.91 11.16 12.04
C LEU A 87 -20.61 10.85 11.28
N LEU A 88 -19.70 11.82 11.20
CA LEU A 88 -18.43 11.71 10.47
C LEU A 88 -17.24 11.41 11.37
N PHE A 89 -17.29 11.82 12.64
CA PHE A 89 -16.18 11.74 13.57
C PHE A 89 -16.61 11.08 14.87
N ALA A 90 -15.92 10.04 15.28
CA ALA A 90 -16.29 9.29 16.49
C ALA A 90 -15.09 8.66 17.19
N TYR A 91 -13.93 9.29 17.16
CA TYR A 91 -12.60 8.81 17.59
C TYR A 91 -12.60 7.65 18.60
N GLN A 92 -12.97 7.89 19.88
CA GLN A 92 -12.98 6.86 20.92
C GLN A 92 -14.37 6.23 21.15
N TYR A 93 -15.39 6.78 20.52
CA TYR A 93 -16.74 6.29 20.73
C TYR A 93 -17.07 5.13 19.81
N GLU A 94 -17.86 4.20 20.31
CA GLU A 94 -18.34 3.08 19.51
C GLU A 94 -19.38 3.56 18.48
N THR A 95 -19.28 3.01 17.26
CA THR A 95 -20.25 3.25 16.22
C THR A 95 -20.72 1.94 15.59
N ARG A 96 -21.98 1.91 15.21
CA ARG A 96 -22.56 0.72 14.58
C ARG A 96 -21.86 0.38 13.25
N VAL A 97 -21.42 1.38 12.51
CA VAL A 97 -20.70 1.19 11.23
C VAL A 97 -19.37 0.46 11.47
N ARG A 98 -18.60 0.89 12.47
CA ARG A 98 -17.32 0.24 12.83
C ARG A 98 -17.53 -1.19 13.32
N ASP A 99 -18.52 -1.40 14.22
CA ASP A 99 -18.86 -2.73 14.75
C ASP A 99 -19.23 -3.71 13.62
N ASN A 100 -20.11 -3.28 12.72
CA ASN A 100 -20.52 -4.09 11.57
C ASN A 100 -19.35 -4.41 10.63
N PHE A 101 -18.45 -3.46 10.40
CA PHE A 101 -17.26 -3.68 9.58
C PHE A 101 -16.30 -4.68 10.21
N VAL A 102 -16.01 -4.54 11.51
CA VAL A 102 -15.13 -5.47 12.24
C VAL A 102 -15.69 -6.89 12.19
N LYS A 103 -17.01 -7.08 12.43
CA LYS A 103 -17.67 -8.38 12.33
C LYS A 103 -17.50 -8.99 10.94
N LYS A 104 -17.85 -8.22 9.89
CA LYS A 104 -17.69 -8.69 8.51
C LYS A 104 -16.26 -9.06 8.14
N LEU A 105 -15.28 -8.32 8.66
CA LEU A 105 -13.88 -8.61 8.41
C LEU A 105 -13.48 -9.92 9.09
N LEU A 106 -13.89 -10.14 10.34
CA LEU A 106 -13.63 -11.38 11.07
C LEU A 106 -14.31 -12.61 10.42
N ASP A 107 -15.47 -12.45 9.79
CA ASP A 107 -16.16 -13.53 9.08
C ASP A 107 -15.36 -14.09 7.89
N VAL A 108 -14.43 -13.31 7.32
CA VAL A 108 -13.62 -13.69 6.15
C VAL A 108 -12.15 -13.89 6.47
N THR A 109 -11.74 -13.72 7.72
CA THR A 109 -10.36 -13.97 8.17
C THR A 109 -10.22 -15.37 8.75
N PRO A 110 -8.99 -15.96 8.76
CA PRO A 110 -8.73 -17.21 9.45
C PRO A 110 -9.12 -17.13 10.93
N THR A 111 -9.70 -18.20 11.47
CA THR A 111 -10.28 -18.24 12.82
C THR A 111 -9.32 -17.92 13.96
N HIS A 112 -8.01 -18.07 13.74
CA HIS A 112 -6.99 -17.70 14.74
C HIS A 112 -6.71 -16.19 14.79
N LEU A 113 -7.24 -15.43 13.84
CA LEU A 113 -7.20 -13.94 13.82
C LEU A 113 -8.52 -13.40 14.33
N ASP A 114 -8.64 -13.20 15.62
CA ASP A 114 -9.87 -12.83 16.32
C ASP A 114 -9.92 -11.38 16.79
N LYS A 115 -8.91 -10.59 16.46
CA LYS A 115 -8.80 -9.17 16.82
C LYS A 115 -8.54 -8.31 15.58
N VAL A 116 -9.15 -7.14 15.56
CA VAL A 116 -9.00 -6.16 14.49
C VAL A 116 -8.58 -4.82 15.08
N ALA A 117 -7.49 -4.26 14.59
CA ALA A 117 -7.09 -2.88 14.83
C ALA A 117 -7.25 -2.08 13.53
N LEU A 118 -8.04 -1.01 13.57
CA LEU A 118 -8.28 -0.15 12.43
C LEU A 118 -7.36 1.06 12.49
N LEU A 119 -6.68 1.35 11.38
CA LEU A 119 -5.76 2.45 11.19
C LEU A 119 -6.07 3.15 9.86
N ASN A 120 -5.54 4.35 9.63
CA ASN A 120 -5.96 5.14 8.47
C ASN A 120 -5.25 4.73 7.17
N THR A 121 -4.04 4.20 7.26
CA THR A 121 -3.23 3.83 6.08
C THR A 121 -2.57 2.46 6.25
N GLY A 122 -2.19 1.84 5.13
CA GLY A 122 -1.38 0.62 5.14
C GLY A 122 -0.04 0.80 5.86
N SER A 123 0.62 1.95 5.67
CA SER A 123 1.87 2.27 6.37
C SER A 123 1.71 2.31 7.88
N GLU A 124 0.62 2.88 8.39
CA GLU A 124 0.31 2.87 9.82
C GLU A 124 -0.01 1.46 10.33
N ALA A 125 -0.70 0.65 9.54
CA ALA A 125 -1.02 -0.73 9.91
C ALA A 125 0.25 -1.58 10.01
N THR A 126 1.17 -1.48 9.08
CA THR A 126 2.45 -2.19 9.11
C THR A 126 3.39 -1.65 10.18
N ASP A 127 3.38 -0.34 10.46
CA ASP A 127 4.09 0.25 11.62
C ASP A 127 3.55 -0.30 12.94
N ALA A 128 2.24 -0.42 13.08
CA ALA A 128 1.64 -1.03 14.26
C ALA A 128 2.05 -2.51 14.41
N CYS A 129 2.13 -3.27 13.31
CA CYS A 129 2.65 -4.64 13.32
C CYS A 129 4.10 -4.67 13.81
N TYR A 130 4.97 -3.82 13.28
CA TYR A 130 6.36 -3.71 13.74
C TYR A 130 6.43 -3.48 15.25
N ARG A 131 5.70 -2.52 15.79
CA ARG A 131 5.65 -2.21 17.23
C ARG A 131 5.14 -3.38 18.07
N ILE A 132 4.11 -4.08 17.60
CA ILE A 132 3.56 -5.27 18.28
C ILE A 132 4.61 -6.39 18.28
N ILE A 133 5.26 -6.65 17.14
CA ILE A 133 6.33 -7.66 17.03
C ILE A 133 7.48 -7.34 18.00
N LYS A 134 7.98 -6.10 18.01
CA LYS A 134 9.07 -5.69 18.92
C LYS A 134 8.67 -5.84 20.39
N GLY A 135 7.45 -5.45 20.74
CA GLY A 135 6.93 -5.59 22.10
C GLY A 135 6.78 -7.06 22.54
N TRP A 136 6.28 -7.92 21.62
CA TRP A 136 6.17 -9.34 21.87
C TRP A 136 7.55 -10.02 21.94
N ALA A 137 8.44 -9.68 21.03
CA ALA A 137 9.81 -10.19 20.98
C ALA A 137 10.56 -9.97 22.30
N LYS A 138 10.49 -8.74 22.81
CA LYS A 138 11.09 -8.41 24.12
C LYS A 138 10.58 -9.31 25.26
N LYS A 139 9.27 -9.60 25.29
CA LYS A 139 8.66 -10.44 26.34
C LYS A 139 9.02 -11.92 26.22
N ASN A 140 9.37 -12.38 25.02
CA ASN A 140 9.59 -13.79 24.70
C ASN A 140 11.07 -14.11 24.39
N ASN A 141 12.00 -13.21 24.73
CA ASN A 141 13.43 -13.34 24.45
C ASN A 141 13.72 -13.62 22.97
N LYS A 142 12.93 -12.97 22.09
CA LYS A 142 13.12 -12.97 20.66
C LYS A 142 13.73 -11.66 20.23
N LYS A 143 14.30 -11.62 19.02
CA LYS A 143 15.05 -10.46 18.55
C LYS A 143 14.71 -10.10 17.10
N TYR A 144 14.87 -11.03 16.19
CA TYR A 144 14.92 -10.75 14.77
C TYR A 144 13.55 -10.74 14.09
N ILE A 145 13.36 -9.76 13.20
CA ILE A 145 12.28 -9.73 12.21
C ILE A 145 12.92 -10.04 10.87
N VAL A 146 12.47 -11.08 10.20
CA VAL A 146 12.97 -11.48 8.88
C VAL A 146 12.05 -10.86 7.81
N CYS A 147 12.66 -10.07 6.93
CA CYS A 147 12.02 -9.40 5.79
C CYS A 147 12.70 -9.83 4.48
N PHE A 148 12.22 -9.35 3.35
CA PHE A 148 12.77 -9.68 2.04
C PHE A 148 13.22 -8.44 1.27
N ASN A 149 14.34 -8.58 0.56
CA ASN A 149 14.79 -7.57 -0.39
C ASN A 149 13.72 -7.32 -1.45
N GLY A 150 13.54 -6.06 -1.86
CA GLY A 150 12.50 -5.66 -2.81
C GLY A 150 11.09 -5.56 -2.22
N SER A 151 10.87 -5.85 -0.93
CA SER A 151 9.56 -5.68 -0.29
C SER A 151 9.25 -4.21 -0.02
N TYR A 152 7.96 -3.88 -0.05
CA TYR A 152 7.44 -2.55 0.26
C TYR A 152 6.34 -2.64 1.33
N HIS A 153 6.59 -2.06 2.49
CA HIS A 153 5.66 -2.10 3.62
C HIS A 153 5.13 -0.73 4.03
N GLY A 154 5.61 0.34 3.43
CA GLY A 154 5.18 1.69 3.73
C GLY A 154 6.32 2.65 4.05
N ARG A 155 5.98 3.89 4.41
CA ARG A 155 6.95 4.99 4.60
C ARG A 155 6.94 5.60 6.01
N VAL A 156 6.20 5.03 6.94
CA VAL A 156 6.28 5.41 8.38
C VAL A 156 7.42 4.64 9.01
N LEU A 157 7.92 5.07 10.16
CA LEU A 157 9.16 4.58 10.74
C LEU A 157 9.28 3.04 10.74
N GLY A 158 8.40 2.32 11.41
CA GLY A 158 8.51 0.86 11.51
C GLY A 158 8.29 0.17 10.18
N SER A 159 7.36 0.66 9.35
CA SER A 159 7.15 0.10 8.01
C SER A 159 8.35 0.34 7.10
N ALA A 160 8.98 1.52 7.14
CA ALA A 160 10.17 1.84 6.37
C ALA A 160 11.37 0.97 6.77
N LEU A 161 11.54 0.71 8.08
CA LEU A 161 12.60 -0.17 8.59
C LEU A 161 12.49 -1.62 8.10
N MET A 162 11.29 -2.05 7.72
CA MET A 162 11.02 -3.39 7.17
C MET A 162 11.01 -3.43 5.63
N CYS A 163 11.11 -2.29 4.94
CA CYS A 163 11.19 -2.25 3.48
C CYS A 163 12.56 -2.72 2.97
N GLY A 164 12.55 -3.59 1.95
CA GLY A 164 13.75 -4.13 1.33
C GLY A 164 14.41 -3.22 0.29
N SER A 165 14.11 -1.92 0.28
CA SER A 165 14.75 -0.94 -0.59
C SER A 165 15.93 -0.28 0.12
N ARG A 166 17.15 -0.48 -0.42
CA ARG A 166 18.35 0.16 0.11
C ARG A 166 18.32 1.68 -0.03
N GLU A 167 17.79 2.19 -1.13
CA GLU A 167 17.72 3.63 -1.39
C GLU A 167 16.94 4.39 -0.32
N GLU A 168 15.84 3.81 0.17
CA GLU A 168 15.03 4.43 1.23
C GLU A 168 15.70 4.40 2.60
N SER A 169 16.48 3.38 2.91
CA SER A 169 17.23 3.32 4.16
C SER A 169 18.48 4.21 4.15
N GLU A 170 19.15 4.35 3.01
CA GLU A 170 20.35 5.18 2.86
C GLU A 170 20.04 6.67 3.08
N TRP A 171 18.99 7.23 2.44
CA TRP A 171 18.71 8.65 2.60
C TRP A 171 18.21 9.01 4.00
N SER A 172 17.49 8.11 4.66
CA SER A 172 16.94 8.36 6.01
C SER A 172 17.95 8.07 7.12
N ASN A 173 19.00 7.32 6.82
CA ASN A 173 19.96 6.78 7.78
C ASN A 173 19.28 6.07 8.98
N MET A 174 18.12 5.46 8.73
CA MET A 174 17.37 4.73 9.72
C MET A 174 17.56 3.23 9.52
N VAL A 175 18.15 2.57 10.49
CA VAL A 175 18.42 1.13 10.45
C VAL A 175 17.99 0.51 11.77
N ASP A 176 17.29 -0.62 11.71
CA ASP A 176 17.11 -1.51 12.83
C ASP A 176 17.93 -2.78 12.59
N ASN A 177 18.99 -2.99 13.35
CA ASN A 177 19.88 -4.15 13.25
C ASN A 177 19.19 -5.48 13.58
N ASP A 178 17.99 -5.44 14.13
CA ASP A 178 17.18 -6.62 14.40
C ASP A 178 16.29 -7.00 13.20
N VAL A 179 16.25 -6.17 12.15
CA VAL A 179 15.58 -6.49 10.89
C VAL A 179 16.60 -7.09 9.92
N VAL A 180 16.37 -8.33 9.53
CA VAL A 180 17.25 -9.11 8.65
C VAL A 180 16.58 -9.29 7.30
N PHE A 181 17.27 -8.95 6.22
CA PHE A 181 16.75 -9.09 4.87
C PHE A 181 17.32 -10.31 4.17
N LEU A 182 16.45 -11.10 3.57
CA LEU A 182 16.76 -12.22 2.70
C LEU A 182 16.39 -11.88 1.26
N ASP A 183 17.01 -12.54 0.30
CA ASP A 183 16.60 -12.41 -1.09
C ASP A 183 15.26 -13.11 -1.29
N PHE A 184 14.38 -12.45 -2.04
CA PHE A 184 13.09 -13.03 -2.40
C PHE A 184 13.30 -14.05 -3.52
N PRO A 185 12.77 -15.26 -3.42
CA PRO A 185 12.94 -16.27 -4.46
C PRO A 185 12.03 -15.93 -5.66
N TYR A 186 12.61 -15.31 -6.69
CA TYR A 186 11.89 -14.85 -7.90
C TYR A 186 11.62 -15.94 -8.92
N GLU A 187 12.39 -17.02 -8.89
CA GLU A 187 12.25 -18.15 -9.81
C GLU A 187 12.07 -19.46 -9.06
N ASP A 188 11.39 -20.44 -9.68
CA ASP A 188 11.20 -21.78 -9.10
C ASP A 188 12.53 -22.49 -8.78
N SER A 189 13.62 -22.08 -9.45
CA SER A 189 14.99 -22.55 -9.20
C SER A 189 15.60 -21.96 -7.94
N ASP A 190 15.08 -20.82 -7.46
CA ASP A 190 15.59 -20.12 -6.30
C ASP A 190 15.15 -20.85 -5.04
N LYS A 191 16.07 -21.55 -4.44
CA LYS A 191 15.80 -22.23 -3.18
C LYS A 191 16.07 -21.28 -2.03
N PHE A 192 15.09 -21.18 -1.16
CA PHE A 192 15.30 -20.54 0.13
C PHE A 192 16.43 -21.25 0.90
N ASP A 193 17.47 -20.51 1.26
CA ASP A 193 18.58 -21.02 2.05
C ASP A 193 18.36 -20.77 3.55
N PRO A 194 17.99 -21.80 4.32
CA PRO A 194 17.77 -21.65 5.76
C PRO A 194 19.02 -21.25 6.55
N SER A 195 20.24 -21.44 5.96
CA SER A 195 21.50 -21.07 6.64
C SER A 195 21.70 -19.56 6.76
N LEU A 196 20.96 -18.76 5.95
CA LEU A 196 20.98 -17.32 6.01
C LEU A 196 20.07 -16.74 7.12
N LEU A 197 19.25 -17.61 7.75
CA LEU A 197 18.38 -17.19 8.84
C LEU A 197 19.18 -16.92 10.12
N PRO A 198 18.75 -15.95 10.93
CA PRO A 198 19.17 -15.83 12.32
C PRO A 198 18.84 -17.10 13.11
N PRO A 199 19.43 -17.30 14.32
CA PRO A 199 19.10 -18.42 15.17
C PRO A 199 17.57 -18.57 15.34
N LYS A 200 17.05 -19.73 15.05
CA LYS A 200 15.60 -20.03 15.01
C LYS A 200 14.88 -19.58 16.28
N GLU A 201 15.53 -19.80 17.42
CA GLU A 201 15.01 -19.44 18.75
C GLU A 201 14.93 -17.93 18.96
N GLU A 202 15.68 -17.13 18.21
CA GLU A 202 15.67 -15.66 18.30
C GLU A 202 14.77 -15.00 17.27
N ILE A 203 14.21 -15.72 16.30
CA ILE A 203 13.30 -15.15 15.32
C ILE A 203 11.96 -14.82 15.97
N ALA A 204 11.57 -13.55 15.90
CA ALA A 204 10.28 -13.04 16.39
C ALA A 204 9.18 -13.16 15.33
N ALA A 205 9.49 -12.84 14.08
CA ALA A 205 8.51 -12.85 13.00
C ALA A 205 9.18 -12.93 11.64
N PHE A 206 8.41 -13.43 10.66
CA PHE A 206 8.62 -13.17 9.24
C PHE A 206 7.60 -12.11 8.79
N PHE A 207 8.06 -11.12 8.07
CA PHE A 207 7.23 -10.06 7.52
C PHE A 207 7.43 -10.01 6.01
N LEU A 208 6.42 -10.36 5.25
CA LEU A 208 6.52 -10.56 3.81
C LEU A 208 5.23 -10.18 3.07
N GLU A 209 5.37 -9.90 1.79
CA GLU A 209 4.27 -9.80 0.84
C GLU A 209 4.13 -11.14 0.10
N THR A 210 2.93 -11.65 -0.06
CA THR A 210 2.65 -12.81 -0.93
C THR A 210 2.71 -12.44 -2.41
N TYR A 211 2.59 -11.17 -2.70
CA TYR A 211 2.79 -10.54 -4.00
C TYR A 211 3.62 -9.28 -3.77
N GLN A 212 4.87 -9.26 -4.19
CA GLN A 212 5.71 -8.06 -4.08
C GLN A 212 5.19 -6.99 -5.03
N GLY A 213 4.48 -5.99 -4.48
CA GLY A 213 3.87 -4.92 -5.24
C GLY A 213 4.87 -4.09 -6.04
N TRP A 214 6.05 -3.85 -5.51
CA TRP A 214 7.12 -3.12 -6.18
C TRP A 214 7.80 -3.94 -7.28
N GLY A 215 8.10 -5.21 -7.02
CA GLY A 215 8.71 -6.13 -7.97
C GLY A 215 7.73 -6.78 -8.93
N ALA A 216 6.43 -6.61 -8.73
CA ALA A 216 5.36 -7.28 -9.49
C ALA A 216 5.50 -8.81 -9.54
N CYS A 217 6.04 -9.40 -8.48
CA CYS A 217 6.28 -10.84 -8.39
C CYS A 217 5.29 -11.51 -7.43
N MET A 218 4.71 -12.60 -7.87
CA MET A 218 3.89 -13.50 -7.05
C MET A 218 4.70 -14.71 -6.59
N TYR A 219 4.37 -15.18 -5.42
CA TYR A 219 4.88 -16.42 -4.89
C TYR A 219 3.75 -17.33 -4.43
#